data_c71e646490991e2bff3385a2ba452f12
#
_entry.id   c71e646490991e2bff3385a2ba452f12
#
_cell.length_a   1.000
_cell.length_b   1.000
_cell.length_c   1.000
_cell.angle_alpha   90.00
_cell.angle_beta   90.00
_cell.angle_gamma   90.00
#
_symmetry.space_group_name_H-M   'P 1'
#
loop_
_entity.id
_entity.type
_entity.pdbx_description
1 polymer ?
#
loop_
_entity_poly.entity_id
_entity_poly.type
_entity_poly.pdbx_seq_one_letter_code
_entity_poly.pdbx_strand_id
1 'polypeptide(L)'
;MVISQALPPQNIEAEESILGGILLDPEAMGRVVDLISPEAFYVQSHKEIYQAALRLYGQGEPTDFLTVKSTLEDYNLLEQVGGLNKLTQLLDRTVSAVNIDRYAALVMDKYLRRQLISAGHEIVDLGFETSQQLEIVLDESEKKIFALTQKRPQEGLIPLSDTIIKTFNELEKLHEQTTLPGIESGFYDLDAITGGLQRSDLIIIAGRPSMGKCLATNSEIILADGSLATISDLSLIHISEPTRPR
;
A
#
# COMPACT_ATOMS: atom_id res chain seq x y z
N MET A 1 -30.18 -6.73 -5.66
CA MET A 1 -28.91 -7.45 -5.69
C MET A 1 -28.58 -7.85 -4.26
N VAL A 2 -28.60 -9.14 -3.91
CA VAL A 2 -28.41 -9.60 -2.54
C VAL A 2 -26.91 -9.47 -2.24
N ILE A 3 -26.52 -8.43 -1.50
CA ILE A 3 -25.17 -8.36 -0.92
C ILE A 3 -25.12 -9.52 0.06
N SER A 4 -24.30 -10.51 -0.28
CA SER A 4 -24.03 -11.67 0.57
C SER A 4 -23.71 -11.19 1.99
N GLN A 5 -24.48 -11.64 2.98
CA GLN A 5 -24.19 -11.47 4.41
C GLN A 5 -23.00 -12.35 4.81
N ALA A 6 -21.92 -12.31 4.05
CA ALA A 6 -20.69 -12.99 4.39
C ALA A 6 -20.04 -12.26 5.58
N LEU A 7 -19.63 -13.02 6.58
CA LEU A 7 -18.85 -12.47 7.69
C LEU A 7 -17.60 -11.76 7.13
N PRO A 8 -17.25 -10.59 7.70
CA PRO A 8 -16.06 -9.88 7.26
C PRO A 8 -14.81 -10.79 7.36
N PRO A 9 -13.87 -10.68 6.42
CA PRO A 9 -12.64 -11.45 6.45
C PRO A 9 -11.89 -11.24 7.77
N GLN A 10 -11.69 -12.33 8.53
CA GLN A 10 -11.06 -12.32 9.85
C GLN A 10 -10.26 -13.60 10.07
N ASN A 11 -9.30 -13.55 10.99
CA ASN A 11 -8.58 -14.72 11.49
C ASN A 11 -8.25 -14.53 12.97
N ILE A 12 -9.22 -14.85 13.83
CA ILE A 12 -9.13 -14.62 15.28
C ILE A 12 -7.98 -15.45 15.89
N GLU A 13 -7.76 -16.67 15.40
CA GLU A 13 -6.69 -17.54 15.89
C GLU A 13 -5.30 -16.94 15.64
N ALA A 14 -5.10 -16.32 14.46
CA ALA A 14 -3.85 -15.63 14.16
C ALA A 14 -3.68 -14.37 15.04
N GLU A 15 -4.76 -13.61 15.29
CA GLU A 15 -4.72 -12.47 16.22
C GLU A 15 -4.34 -12.90 17.64
N GLU A 16 -4.98 -13.95 18.17
CA GLU A 16 -4.68 -14.51 19.49
C GLU A 16 -3.22 -15.01 19.58
N SER A 17 -2.73 -15.65 18.50
CA SER A 17 -1.35 -16.15 18.44
C SER A 17 -0.32 -15.01 18.41
N ILE A 18 -0.62 -13.89 17.78
CA ILE A 18 0.25 -12.70 17.82
C ILE A 18 0.31 -12.13 19.23
N LEU A 19 -0.85 -11.88 19.82
CA LEU A 19 -0.92 -11.28 21.16
C LEU A 19 -0.28 -12.17 22.21
N GLY A 20 -0.60 -13.46 22.21
CA GLY A 20 0.03 -14.41 23.13
C GLY A 20 1.53 -14.53 22.90
N GLY A 21 2.00 -14.47 21.64
CA GLY A 21 3.42 -14.44 21.30
C GLY A 21 4.15 -13.21 21.87
N ILE A 22 3.54 -12.03 21.78
CA ILE A 22 4.07 -10.78 22.36
C ILE A 22 4.12 -10.86 23.90
N LEU A 23 3.08 -11.40 24.53
CA LEU A 23 3.02 -11.55 25.99
C LEU A 23 4.01 -12.61 26.52
N LEU A 24 4.36 -13.60 25.70
CA LEU A 24 5.28 -14.68 26.06
C LEU A 24 6.75 -14.28 25.83
N ASP A 25 7.02 -13.54 24.78
CA ASP A 25 8.37 -13.14 24.33
C ASP A 25 8.38 -11.65 23.99
N PRO A 26 8.98 -10.80 24.86
CA PRO A 26 9.08 -9.37 24.63
C PRO A 26 9.79 -8.96 23.32
N GLU A 27 10.71 -9.79 22.80
CA GLU A 27 11.39 -9.54 21.53
C GLU A 27 10.46 -9.74 20.32
N ALA A 28 9.38 -10.48 20.49
CA ALA A 28 8.41 -10.74 19.43
C ALA A 28 7.73 -9.47 18.94
N MET A 29 7.56 -8.46 19.80
CA MET A 29 6.98 -7.16 19.41
C MET A 29 7.81 -6.46 18.34
N GLY A 30 9.14 -6.47 18.44
CA GLY A 30 10.05 -5.87 17.46
C GLY A 30 9.94 -6.49 16.07
N ARG A 31 9.50 -7.75 15.97
CA ARG A 31 9.33 -8.46 14.70
C ARG A 31 8.02 -8.10 13.99
N VAL A 32 7.01 -7.65 14.71
CA VAL A 32 5.67 -7.41 14.14
C VAL A 32 5.27 -5.95 14.09
N VAL A 33 5.99 -5.05 14.77
CA VAL A 33 5.64 -3.62 14.87
C VAL A 33 5.59 -2.94 13.50
N ASP A 34 6.47 -3.31 12.59
CA ASP A 34 6.50 -2.76 11.21
C ASP A 34 5.54 -3.49 10.25
N LEU A 35 5.04 -4.68 10.63
CA LEU A 35 4.21 -5.51 9.78
C LEU A 35 2.71 -5.28 9.99
N ILE A 36 2.29 -4.89 11.20
CA ILE A 36 0.87 -4.83 11.57
C ILE A 36 0.57 -3.60 12.42
N SER A 37 -0.50 -2.91 12.10
CA SER A 37 -1.02 -1.80 12.90
C SER A 37 -2.16 -2.24 13.82
N PRO A 38 -2.49 -1.50 14.90
CA PRO A 38 -3.62 -1.81 15.78
C PRO A 38 -4.95 -1.96 15.03
N GLU A 39 -5.14 -1.20 13.94
CA GLU A 39 -6.35 -1.21 13.12
C GLU A 39 -6.53 -2.52 12.35
N ALA A 40 -5.47 -3.30 12.19
CA ALA A 40 -5.52 -4.57 11.48
C ALA A 40 -6.27 -5.67 12.27
N PHE A 41 -6.35 -5.54 13.59
CA PHE A 41 -7.11 -6.46 14.42
C PHE A 41 -8.62 -6.30 14.20
N TYR A 42 -9.31 -7.42 14.06
CA TYR A 42 -10.76 -7.46 13.90
C TYR A 42 -11.49 -7.32 15.24
N VAL A 43 -10.96 -8.00 16.27
CA VAL A 43 -11.54 -7.98 17.61
C VAL A 43 -11.07 -6.74 18.36
N GLN A 44 -12.02 -5.94 18.85
CA GLN A 44 -11.69 -4.69 19.54
C GLN A 44 -10.79 -4.90 20.77
N SER A 45 -11.06 -5.92 21.58
CA SER A 45 -10.20 -6.24 22.73
C SER A 45 -8.76 -6.60 22.32
N HIS A 46 -8.57 -7.26 21.18
CA HIS A 46 -7.25 -7.56 20.64
C HIS A 46 -6.50 -6.29 20.21
N LYS A 47 -7.21 -5.36 19.58
CA LYS A 47 -6.69 -4.05 19.20
C LYS A 47 -6.18 -3.28 20.42
N GLU A 48 -6.97 -3.23 21.50
CA GLU A 48 -6.60 -2.52 22.73
C GLU A 48 -5.37 -3.17 23.42
N ILE A 49 -5.31 -4.51 23.47
CA ILE A 49 -4.15 -5.23 24.04
C ILE A 49 -2.90 -4.93 23.21
N TYR A 50 -3.00 -5.01 21.86
CA TYR A 50 -1.88 -4.69 20.98
C TYR A 50 -1.43 -3.24 21.12
N GLN A 51 -2.36 -2.31 21.28
CA GLN A 51 -2.06 -0.90 21.44
C GLN A 51 -1.34 -0.62 22.77
N ALA A 52 -1.70 -1.33 23.85
CA ALA A 52 -0.98 -1.27 25.13
C ALA A 52 0.46 -1.79 24.98
N ALA A 53 0.65 -2.93 24.31
CA ALA A 53 1.97 -3.48 24.02
C ALA A 53 2.81 -2.54 23.13
N LEU A 54 2.20 -1.90 22.13
CA LEU A 54 2.86 -0.95 21.24
C LEU A 54 3.36 0.30 22.00
N ARG A 55 2.59 0.80 22.97
CA ARG A 55 3.00 1.93 23.84
C ARG A 55 4.22 1.57 24.68
N LEU A 56 4.20 0.39 25.33
CA LEU A 56 5.33 -0.09 26.11
C LEU A 56 6.59 -0.22 25.28
N TYR A 57 6.46 -0.83 24.10
CA TYR A 57 7.56 -0.99 23.16
C TYR A 57 8.14 0.39 22.74
N GLY A 58 7.27 1.39 22.46
CA GLY A 58 7.69 2.74 22.12
C GLY A 58 8.40 3.48 23.28
N GLN A 59 8.19 3.06 24.53
CA GLN A 59 8.88 3.58 25.73
C GLN A 59 10.15 2.79 26.05
N GLY A 60 10.44 1.72 25.30
CA GLY A 60 11.58 0.83 25.56
C GLY A 60 11.34 -0.13 26.74
N GLU A 61 10.08 -0.30 27.15
CA GLU A 61 9.70 -1.21 28.22
C GLU A 61 9.37 -2.59 27.67
N PRO A 62 9.55 -3.67 28.47
CA PRO A 62 9.22 -5.03 28.02
C PRO A 62 7.70 -5.18 27.83
N THR A 63 7.32 -5.96 26.83
CA THR A 63 5.91 -6.22 26.48
C THR A 63 5.41 -7.54 27.05
N ASP A 64 5.90 -7.92 28.25
CA ASP A 64 5.47 -9.15 28.91
C ASP A 64 4.06 -9.03 29.52
N PHE A 65 3.56 -10.17 29.99
CA PHE A 65 2.22 -10.26 30.57
C PHE A 65 1.98 -9.28 31.74
N LEU A 66 2.98 -9.08 32.61
CA LEU A 66 2.82 -8.25 33.80
C LEU A 66 2.79 -6.77 33.45
N THR A 67 3.65 -6.34 32.56
CA THR A 67 3.73 -4.92 32.14
C THR A 67 2.52 -4.52 31.29
N VAL A 68 2.08 -5.37 30.36
CA VAL A 68 0.85 -5.15 29.57
C VAL A 68 -0.39 -5.14 30.46
N LYS A 69 -0.49 -6.06 31.43
CA LYS A 69 -1.59 -6.06 32.41
C LYS A 69 -1.62 -4.74 33.19
N SER A 70 -0.49 -4.31 33.74
CA SER A 70 -0.40 -3.05 34.53
C SER A 70 -0.80 -1.85 33.68
N THR A 71 -0.33 -1.78 32.44
CA THR A 71 -0.70 -0.71 31.52
C THR A 71 -2.20 -0.69 31.23
N LEU A 72 -2.82 -1.84 31.03
CA LEU A 72 -4.26 -1.92 30.83
C LEU A 72 -5.06 -1.53 32.08
N GLU A 73 -4.54 -1.81 33.29
CA GLU A 73 -5.12 -1.36 34.56
C GLU A 73 -5.03 0.17 34.70
N ASP A 74 -3.86 0.74 34.46
CA ASP A 74 -3.61 2.20 34.54
C ASP A 74 -4.53 3.02 33.62
N TYR A 75 -4.83 2.47 32.43
CA TYR A 75 -5.77 3.09 31.48
C TYR A 75 -7.24 2.70 31.67
N ASN A 76 -7.58 1.89 32.70
CA ASN A 76 -8.92 1.37 32.95
C ASN A 76 -9.50 0.55 31.77
N LEU A 77 -8.65 -0.11 30.99
CA LEU A 77 -9.02 -0.91 29.85
C LEU A 77 -9.11 -2.41 30.17
N LEU A 78 -8.56 -2.88 31.29
CA LEU A 78 -8.46 -4.32 31.59
C LEU A 78 -9.81 -5.02 31.55
N GLU A 79 -10.84 -4.46 32.14
CA GLU A 79 -12.20 -5.06 32.12
C GLU A 79 -12.81 -5.05 30.70
N GLN A 80 -12.53 -4.03 29.91
CA GLN A 80 -13.05 -3.92 28.54
C GLN A 80 -12.43 -4.95 27.59
N VAL A 81 -11.19 -5.35 27.84
CA VAL A 81 -10.52 -6.38 27.02
C VAL A 81 -10.87 -7.80 27.42
N GLY A 82 -11.67 -7.99 28.49
CA GLY A 82 -12.11 -9.28 28.99
C GLY A 82 -11.39 -9.73 30.27
N GLY A 83 -10.76 -8.79 30.96
CA GLY A 83 -10.10 -9.00 32.25
C GLY A 83 -8.85 -9.87 32.17
N LEU A 84 -8.37 -10.27 33.34
CA LEU A 84 -7.20 -11.15 33.49
C LEU A 84 -7.38 -12.50 32.78
N ASN A 85 -8.62 -13.00 32.75
CA ASN A 85 -8.94 -14.28 32.12
C ASN A 85 -8.61 -14.29 30.63
N LYS A 86 -8.89 -13.18 29.91
CA LYS A 86 -8.58 -13.09 28.48
C LYS A 86 -7.07 -13.09 28.23
N LEU A 87 -6.30 -12.34 29.03
CA LEU A 87 -4.84 -12.32 28.91
C LEU A 87 -4.22 -13.69 29.19
N THR A 88 -4.70 -14.38 30.23
CA THR A 88 -4.25 -15.75 30.54
C THR A 88 -4.61 -16.73 29.41
N GLN A 89 -5.83 -16.61 28.85
CA GLN A 89 -6.24 -17.45 27.73
C GLN A 89 -5.37 -17.26 26.48
N LEU A 90 -4.91 -16.04 26.22
CA LEU A 90 -3.99 -15.74 25.10
C LEU A 90 -2.64 -16.46 25.30
N LEU A 91 -2.11 -16.45 26.52
CA LEU A 91 -0.89 -17.19 26.86
C LEU A 91 -1.06 -18.70 26.72
N ASP A 92 -2.13 -19.27 27.31
CA ASP A 92 -2.37 -20.71 27.31
C ASP A 92 -2.53 -21.28 25.87
N ARG A 93 -3.07 -20.49 24.96
CA ARG A 93 -3.24 -20.91 23.56
C ARG A 93 -1.98 -20.78 22.72
N THR A 94 -0.98 -20.04 23.20
CA THR A 94 0.23 -19.75 22.43
C THR A 94 1.38 -20.63 22.91
N VAL A 95 1.83 -21.54 22.06
CA VAL A 95 2.95 -22.44 22.37
C VAL A 95 4.30 -21.76 22.12
N SER A 96 4.38 -20.86 21.14
CA SER A 96 5.64 -20.24 20.71
C SER A 96 5.41 -19.00 19.83
N ALA A 97 6.30 -18.00 19.94
CA ALA A 97 6.33 -16.81 19.10
C ALA A 97 7.10 -17.00 17.79
N VAL A 98 7.60 -18.20 17.48
CA VAL A 98 8.50 -18.44 16.32
C VAL A 98 7.90 -18.01 14.99
N ASN A 99 6.61 -18.23 14.77
CA ASN A 99 5.93 -17.96 13.51
C ASN A 99 5.10 -16.65 13.52
N ILE A 100 5.39 -15.74 14.44
CA ILE A 100 4.59 -14.52 14.64
C ILE A 100 4.49 -13.66 13.37
N ASP A 101 5.56 -13.62 12.57
CA ASP A 101 5.61 -12.87 11.31
C ASP A 101 4.57 -13.39 10.30
N ARG A 102 4.43 -14.73 10.22
CA ARG A 102 3.43 -15.38 9.34
C ARG A 102 2.01 -15.09 9.80
N TYR A 103 1.79 -15.06 11.11
CA TYR A 103 0.47 -14.70 11.66
C TYR A 103 0.17 -13.22 11.40
N ALA A 104 1.15 -12.34 11.54
CA ALA A 104 1.03 -10.93 11.19
C ALA A 104 0.63 -10.75 9.71
N ALA A 105 1.26 -11.46 8.80
CA ALA A 105 0.92 -11.44 7.38
C ALA A 105 -0.52 -11.94 7.12
N LEU A 106 -0.99 -12.98 7.82
CA LEU A 106 -2.36 -13.48 7.70
C LEU A 106 -3.39 -12.45 8.20
N VAL A 107 -3.14 -11.79 9.33
CA VAL A 107 -4.03 -10.74 9.86
C VAL A 107 -4.05 -9.55 8.93
N MET A 108 -2.90 -9.15 8.38
CA MET A 108 -2.80 -8.05 7.42
C MET A 108 -3.55 -8.36 6.10
N ASP A 109 -3.48 -9.60 5.56
CA ASP A 109 -4.29 -10.01 4.39
C ASP A 109 -5.78 -9.80 4.68
N LYS A 110 -6.27 -10.25 5.85
CA LYS A 110 -7.68 -10.07 6.23
C LYS A 110 -8.06 -8.60 6.42
N TYR A 111 -7.17 -7.81 6.98
CA TYR A 111 -7.36 -6.38 7.14
C TYR A 111 -7.47 -5.66 5.79
N LEU A 112 -6.56 -5.91 4.86
CA LEU A 112 -6.59 -5.31 3.53
C LEU A 112 -7.86 -5.69 2.76
N ARG A 113 -8.35 -6.93 2.91
CA ARG A 113 -9.64 -7.34 2.34
C ARG A 113 -10.82 -6.57 2.94
N ARG A 114 -10.82 -6.33 4.25
CA ARG A 114 -11.84 -5.48 4.90
C ARG A 114 -11.78 -4.05 4.40
N GLN A 115 -10.58 -3.49 4.26
CA GLN A 115 -10.38 -2.16 3.70
C GLN A 115 -10.88 -2.06 2.25
N LEU A 116 -10.62 -3.10 1.44
CA LEU A 116 -11.12 -3.17 0.06
C LEU A 116 -12.65 -3.20 0.00
N ILE A 117 -13.28 -3.97 0.91
CA ILE A 117 -14.74 -4.02 1.01
C ILE A 117 -15.30 -2.65 1.40
N SER A 118 -14.69 -1.97 2.40
CA SER A 118 -15.10 -0.64 2.82
C SER A 118 -14.98 0.39 1.71
N ALA A 119 -13.84 0.41 1.03
CA ALA A 119 -13.61 1.31 -0.11
C ALA A 119 -14.60 1.02 -1.26
N GLY A 120 -14.93 -0.26 -1.50
CA GLY A 120 -15.93 -0.64 -2.49
C GLY A 120 -17.33 -0.07 -2.15
N HIS A 121 -17.74 -0.12 -0.87
CA HIS A 121 -19.00 0.48 -0.44
C HIS A 121 -18.97 2.01 -0.60
N GLU A 122 -17.89 2.66 -0.20
CA GLU A 122 -17.74 4.10 -0.36
C GLU A 122 -17.76 4.54 -1.83
N ILE A 123 -17.18 3.73 -2.74
CA ILE A 123 -17.23 3.99 -4.19
C ILE A 123 -18.66 3.81 -4.73
N VAL A 124 -19.39 2.82 -4.23
CA VAL A 124 -20.81 2.64 -4.58
C VAL A 124 -21.62 3.86 -4.14
N ASP A 125 -21.41 4.35 -2.92
CA ASP A 125 -22.10 5.53 -2.39
C ASP A 125 -21.78 6.78 -3.23
N LEU A 126 -20.52 6.99 -3.60
CA LEU A 126 -20.12 8.06 -4.52
C LEU A 126 -20.82 7.96 -5.88
N GLY A 127 -21.02 6.75 -6.40
CA GLY A 127 -21.72 6.52 -7.66
C GLY A 127 -23.23 6.88 -7.62
N PHE A 128 -23.85 6.85 -6.42
CA PHE A 128 -25.22 7.29 -6.23
C PHE A 128 -25.36 8.81 -6.01
N GLU A 129 -24.27 9.50 -5.74
CA GLU A 129 -24.27 10.95 -5.51
C GLU A 129 -24.26 11.71 -6.83
N THR A 130 -25.47 12.06 -7.32
CA THR A 130 -25.64 12.75 -8.61
C THR A 130 -25.41 14.27 -8.55
N SER A 131 -25.12 14.83 -7.37
CA SER A 131 -24.87 16.26 -7.19
C SER A 131 -23.48 16.71 -7.61
N GLN A 132 -22.52 15.78 -7.67
CA GLN A 132 -21.12 16.03 -8.05
C GLN A 132 -20.88 15.78 -9.55
N GLN A 133 -19.89 16.46 -10.11
CA GLN A 133 -19.45 16.18 -11.48
C GLN A 133 -18.80 14.81 -11.58
N LEU A 134 -19.09 14.09 -12.66
CA LEU A 134 -18.61 12.70 -12.84
C LEU A 134 -17.08 12.58 -12.74
N GLU A 135 -16.34 13.56 -13.26
CA GLU A 135 -14.87 13.57 -13.20
C GLU A 135 -14.35 13.57 -11.77
N ILE A 136 -14.97 14.35 -10.87
CA ILE A 136 -14.60 14.41 -9.45
C ILE A 136 -14.87 13.07 -8.77
N VAL A 137 -16.00 12.44 -9.06
CA VAL A 137 -16.38 11.13 -8.52
C VAL A 137 -15.39 10.04 -8.96
N LEU A 138 -14.94 10.08 -10.22
CA LEU A 138 -13.95 9.14 -10.74
C LEU A 138 -12.58 9.35 -10.07
N ASP A 139 -12.12 10.58 -9.92
CA ASP A 139 -10.87 10.92 -9.25
C ASP A 139 -10.87 10.49 -7.77
N GLU A 140 -11.97 10.70 -7.05
CA GLU A 140 -12.10 10.27 -5.66
C GLU A 140 -12.11 8.75 -5.53
N SER A 141 -12.75 8.06 -6.46
CA SER A 141 -12.78 6.60 -6.50
C SER A 141 -11.38 6.01 -6.75
N GLU A 142 -10.63 6.60 -7.69
CA GLU A 142 -9.26 6.20 -7.98
C GLU A 142 -8.34 6.44 -6.76
N LYS A 143 -8.44 7.59 -6.11
CA LYS A 143 -7.67 7.90 -4.90
C LYS A 143 -7.90 6.89 -3.78
N LYS A 144 -9.16 6.44 -3.59
CA LYS A 144 -9.50 5.43 -2.57
C LYS A 144 -8.83 4.09 -2.86
N ILE A 145 -8.86 3.64 -4.11
CA ILE A 145 -8.21 2.38 -4.52
C ILE A 145 -6.69 2.51 -4.40
N PHE A 146 -6.12 3.61 -4.86
CA PHE A 146 -4.69 3.84 -4.82
C PHE A 146 -4.14 3.87 -3.39
N ALA A 147 -4.85 4.50 -2.44
CA ALA A 147 -4.48 4.52 -1.03
C ALA A 147 -4.38 3.10 -0.41
N LEU A 148 -5.19 2.15 -0.89
CA LEU A 148 -5.11 0.76 -0.45
C LEU A 148 -3.88 0.03 -1.00
N THR A 149 -3.50 0.31 -2.25
CA THR A 149 -2.33 -0.32 -2.86
C THR A 149 -1.02 0.15 -2.24
N GLN A 150 -0.96 1.38 -1.75
CA GLN A 150 0.21 1.91 -1.03
C GLN A 150 0.37 1.33 0.39
N LYS A 151 -0.73 0.89 1.02
CA LYS A 151 -0.71 0.29 2.37
C LYS A 151 -0.23 -1.16 2.38
N ARG A 152 0.12 -1.75 1.23
CA ARG A 152 0.78 -3.06 1.25
C ARG A 152 2.07 -2.93 2.04
N PRO A 153 2.33 -3.80 3.03
CA PRO A 153 3.65 -3.89 3.63
C PRO A 153 4.63 -3.99 2.47
N GLN A 154 5.57 -3.06 2.38
CA GLN A 154 6.68 -3.24 1.44
C GLN A 154 7.26 -4.59 1.82
N GLU A 155 7.32 -5.49 0.84
CA GLU A 155 7.99 -6.77 1.03
C GLU A 155 9.33 -6.44 1.69
N GLY A 156 9.57 -6.97 2.88
CA GLY A 156 10.79 -6.73 3.62
C GLY A 156 12.02 -7.03 2.75
N LEU A 157 13.22 -7.00 3.28
CA LEU A 157 14.45 -7.28 2.53
C LEU A 157 14.25 -8.48 1.60
N ILE A 158 14.18 -8.22 0.29
CA ILE A 158 14.06 -9.27 -0.72
C ILE A 158 15.39 -9.98 -0.77
N PRO A 159 15.46 -11.31 -0.71
CA PRO A 159 16.70 -12.04 -0.88
C PRO A 159 17.40 -11.59 -2.16
N LEU A 160 18.69 -11.28 -2.05
CA LEU A 160 19.48 -10.81 -3.18
C LEU A 160 19.42 -11.81 -4.37
N SER A 161 19.32 -13.11 -4.07
CA SER A 161 19.13 -14.17 -5.07
C SER A 161 17.95 -13.91 -5.99
N ASP A 162 16.79 -13.51 -5.44
CA ASP A 162 15.57 -13.31 -6.21
C ASP A 162 15.65 -12.06 -7.08
N THR A 163 16.33 -11.02 -6.56
CA THR A 163 16.61 -9.81 -7.33
C THR A 163 17.57 -10.11 -8.48
N ILE A 164 18.64 -10.88 -8.23
CA ILE A 164 19.61 -11.28 -9.27
C ILE A 164 18.91 -12.09 -10.37
N ILE A 165 18.07 -13.06 -10.03
CA ILE A 165 17.33 -13.88 -11.00
C ILE A 165 16.40 -13.00 -11.86
N LYS A 166 15.67 -12.06 -11.24
CA LYS A 166 14.81 -11.12 -11.98
C LYS A 166 15.63 -10.27 -12.95
N THR A 167 16.72 -9.65 -12.47
CA THR A 167 17.61 -8.81 -13.29
C THR A 167 18.25 -9.61 -14.43
N PHE A 168 18.67 -10.85 -14.17
CA PHE A 168 19.23 -11.71 -15.20
C PHE A 168 18.22 -12.04 -16.30
N ASN A 169 16.99 -12.39 -15.93
CA ASN A 169 15.91 -12.64 -16.89
C ASN A 169 15.53 -11.38 -17.69
N GLU A 170 15.63 -10.19 -17.10
CA GLU A 170 15.41 -8.92 -17.81
C GLU A 170 16.53 -8.65 -18.80
N LEU A 171 17.79 -8.88 -18.42
CA LEU A 171 18.94 -8.74 -19.31
C LEU A 171 18.89 -9.74 -20.48
N GLU A 172 18.48 -10.97 -20.23
CA GLU A 172 18.32 -11.98 -21.27
C GLU A 172 17.22 -11.57 -22.27
N LYS A 173 16.08 -11.08 -21.79
CA LYS A 173 15.02 -10.53 -22.64
C LYS A 173 15.49 -9.31 -23.46
N LEU A 174 16.27 -8.40 -22.87
CA LEU A 174 16.84 -7.26 -23.57
C LEU A 174 17.85 -7.69 -24.64
N HIS A 175 18.58 -8.79 -24.42
CA HIS A 175 19.52 -9.30 -25.39
C HIS A 175 18.83 -10.01 -26.58
N GLU A 176 17.70 -10.66 -26.35
CA GLU A 176 16.91 -11.30 -27.38
C GLU A 176 16.05 -10.31 -28.20
N GLN A 177 15.69 -9.18 -27.61
CA GLN A 177 14.89 -8.14 -28.27
C GLN A 177 15.82 -7.08 -28.88
N THR A 178 15.73 -6.93 -30.20
CA THR A 178 16.39 -5.86 -30.98
C THR A 178 15.73 -4.47 -30.71
N THR A 179 14.89 -4.36 -29.70
CA THR A 179 14.16 -3.15 -29.33
C THR A 179 14.97 -2.31 -28.34
N LEU A 180 14.88 -0.99 -28.48
CA LEU A 180 15.48 -0.05 -27.53
C LEU A 180 14.97 -0.28 -26.11
N PRO A 181 15.81 -0.15 -25.10
CA PRO A 181 15.40 -0.37 -23.70
C PRO A 181 14.40 0.68 -23.17
N GLY A 182 14.33 1.84 -23.80
CA GLY A 182 13.42 2.93 -23.45
C GLY A 182 12.28 3.12 -24.46
N ILE A 183 11.43 4.14 -24.18
CA ILE A 183 10.38 4.57 -25.10
C ILE A 183 11.01 5.31 -26.27
N GLU A 184 10.74 4.87 -27.49
CA GLU A 184 11.24 5.51 -28.70
C GLU A 184 10.70 6.93 -28.83
N SER A 185 11.57 7.89 -29.09
CA SER A 185 11.20 9.28 -29.38
C SER A 185 10.77 9.48 -30.84
N GLY A 186 11.07 8.53 -31.71
CA GLY A 186 10.89 8.59 -33.16
C GLY A 186 12.00 9.36 -33.91
N PHE A 187 13.00 9.86 -33.18
CA PHE A 187 14.20 10.47 -33.78
C PHE A 187 15.35 9.46 -33.69
N TYR A 188 15.61 8.74 -34.79
CA TYR A 188 16.56 7.62 -34.82
C TYR A 188 17.94 7.94 -34.26
N ASP A 189 18.49 9.13 -34.60
CA ASP A 189 19.80 9.55 -34.11
C ASP A 189 19.78 9.85 -32.60
N LEU A 190 18.69 10.40 -32.08
CA LEU A 190 18.51 10.67 -30.66
C LEU A 190 18.34 9.35 -29.89
N ASP A 191 17.49 8.49 -30.40
CA ASP A 191 17.22 7.18 -29.79
C ASP A 191 18.47 6.29 -29.80
N ALA A 192 19.31 6.37 -30.85
CA ALA A 192 20.59 5.67 -30.89
C ALA A 192 21.59 6.14 -29.83
N ILE A 193 21.55 7.43 -29.46
CA ILE A 193 22.44 8.00 -28.43
C ILE A 193 21.88 7.76 -27.02
N THR A 194 20.58 7.90 -26.82
CA THR A 194 19.97 7.84 -25.49
C THR A 194 19.46 6.46 -25.10
N GLY A 195 19.29 5.54 -26.05
CA GLY A 195 18.63 4.25 -25.85
C GLY A 195 17.10 4.40 -25.65
N GLY A 196 16.52 5.53 -26.09
CA GLY A 196 15.14 5.91 -25.82
C GLY A 196 14.94 6.60 -24.47
N LEU A 197 13.72 7.02 -24.18
CA LEU A 197 13.36 7.69 -22.92
C LEU A 197 13.19 6.65 -21.80
N GLN A 198 14.05 6.70 -20.77
CA GLN A 198 14.05 5.72 -19.68
C GLN A 198 13.05 6.08 -18.60
N ARG A 199 12.52 5.05 -17.91
CA ARG A 199 11.67 5.25 -16.73
C ARG A 199 12.49 5.88 -15.60
N SER A 200 11.88 6.77 -14.84
CA SER A 200 12.47 7.50 -13.71
C SER A 200 13.51 8.57 -14.10
N ASP A 201 13.75 8.82 -15.39
CA ASP A 201 14.59 9.91 -15.83
C ASP A 201 13.84 11.25 -15.81
N LEU A 202 14.53 12.32 -15.41
CA LEU A 202 14.08 13.68 -15.59
C LEU A 202 14.60 14.21 -16.92
N ILE A 203 13.70 14.34 -17.91
CA ILE A 203 14.05 14.81 -19.26
C ILE A 203 13.71 16.28 -19.36
N ILE A 204 14.73 17.12 -19.60
CA ILE A 204 14.57 18.58 -19.75
C ILE A 204 14.82 18.96 -21.21
N ILE A 205 13.78 19.46 -21.88
CA ILE A 205 13.88 20.01 -23.25
C ILE A 205 13.97 21.53 -23.17
N ALA A 206 15.10 22.10 -23.55
CA ALA A 206 15.33 23.52 -23.53
C ALA A 206 15.66 24.05 -24.92
N GLY A 207 15.27 25.29 -25.20
CA GLY A 207 15.58 25.97 -26.46
C GLY A 207 15.59 27.47 -26.27
N ARG A 208 16.35 28.19 -27.09
CA ARG A 208 16.32 29.66 -27.11
C ARG A 208 14.94 30.13 -27.63
N PRO A 209 14.49 31.34 -27.27
CA PRO A 209 13.28 31.93 -27.87
C PRO A 209 13.33 31.85 -29.38
N SER A 210 12.20 31.60 -30.02
CA SER A 210 12.03 31.47 -31.49
C SER A 210 12.68 30.23 -32.15
N MET A 211 13.14 29.25 -31.37
CA MET A 211 13.71 27.98 -31.89
C MET A 211 12.67 26.85 -32.05
N GLY A 212 11.38 27.16 -32.04
CA GLY A 212 10.32 26.17 -32.28
C GLY A 212 9.96 25.29 -31.09
N LYS A 213 10.46 25.58 -29.87
CA LYS A 213 10.14 24.79 -28.67
C LYS A 213 8.64 24.80 -28.31
N CYS A 214 7.99 25.94 -28.51
CA CYS A 214 6.57 26.13 -28.20
C CYS A 214 5.74 26.08 -29.49
N LEU A 215 4.66 25.32 -29.44
CA LEU A 215 3.64 25.30 -30.50
C LEU A 215 2.48 26.21 -30.09
N ALA A 216 1.77 26.76 -31.09
CA ALA A 216 0.56 27.51 -30.83
C ALA A 216 -0.57 26.56 -30.39
N THR A 217 -1.51 27.07 -29.59
CA THR A 217 -2.63 26.28 -29.07
C THR A 217 -3.51 25.67 -30.16
N ASN A 218 -3.55 26.30 -31.34
CA ASN A 218 -4.28 25.83 -32.51
C ASN A 218 -3.44 24.93 -33.44
N SER A 219 -2.24 24.54 -33.07
CA SER A 219 -1.44 23.60 -33.87
C SER A 219 -2.08 22.21 -33.83
N GLU A 220 -2.16 21.58 -35.01
CA GLU A 220 -2.65 20.21 -35.13
C GLU A 220 -1.52 19.23 -34.91
N ILE A 221 -1.81 18.16 -34.17
CA ILE A 221 -0.91 17.03 -33.94
C ILE A 221 -1.59 15.73 -34.36
N ILE A 222 -0.79 14.79 -34.83
CA ILE A 222 -1.26 13.45 -35.22
C ILE A 222 -1.27 12.58 -33.97
N LEU A 223 -2.40 11.98 -33.66
CA LEU A 223 -2.55 11.03 -32.58
C LEU A 223 -2.09 9.62 -32.99
N ALA A 224 -1.94 8.72 -32.03
CA ALA A 224 -1.47 7.35 -32.25
C ALA A 224 -2.40 6.53 -33.16
N ASP A 225 -3.68 6.89 -33.26
CA ASP A 225 -4.68 6.29 -34.15
C ASP A 225 -4.68 6.91 -35.58
N GLY A 226 -3.79 7.88 -35.83
CA GLY A 226 -3.69 8.60 -37.10
C GLY A 226 -4.68 9.77 -37.24
N SER A 227 -5.50 10.07 -36.26
CA SER A 227 -6.40 11.23 -36.26
C SER A 227 -5.63 12.52 -35.95
N LEU A 228 -6.18 13.67 -36.38
CA LEU A 228 -5.64 14.99 -36.08
C LEU A 228 -6.42 15.62 -34.93
N ALA A 229 -5.73 16.14 -33.93
CA ALA A 229 -6.33 16.90 -32.84
C ALA A 229 -5.55 18.20 -32.61
N THR A 230 -6.22 19.26 -32.16
CA THR A 230 -5.55 20.49 -31.78
C THR A 230 -4.94 20.38 -30.40
N ILE A 231 -3.82 21.06 -30.14
CA ILE A 231 -3.16 21.02 -28.84
C ILE A 231 -4.11 21.50 -27.73
N SER A 232 -4.99 22.48 -28.01
CA SER A 232 -5.99 22.94 -27.05
C SER A 232 -6.97 21.86 -26.59
N ASP A 233 -7.29 20.91 -27.47
CA ASP A 233 -8.25 19.85 -27.17
C ASP A 233 -7.62 18.71 -26.33
N LEU A 234 -6.29 18.62 -26.33
CA LEU A 234 -5.51 17.59 -25.65
C LEU A 234 -5.03 18.01 -24.25
N SER A 235 -4.94 19.32 -23.99
CA SER A 235 -4.30 19.85 -22.78
C SER A 235 -5.01 19.48 -21.47
N LEU A 236 -6.27 19.09 -21.51
CA LEU A 236 -7.08 18.79 -20.33
C LEU A 236 -7.18 17.29 -20.01
N ILE A 237 -6.84 16.41 -20.96
CA ILE A 237 -7.09 14.96 -20.81
C ILE A 237 -5.81 14.17 -20.49
N HIS A 238 -4.62 14.68 -20.81
CA HIS A 238 -3.38 13.89 -20.79
C HIS A 238 -2.24 14.45 -19.95
N ILE A 239 -2.42 15.57 -19.27
CA ILE A 239 -1.44 16.09 -18.32
C ILE A 239 -1.98 15.85 -16.91
N SER A 240 -1.83 14.63 -16.41
CA SER A 240 -1.82 14.44 -14.96
C SER A 240 -0.56 15.15 -14.44
N GLU A 241 -0.73 16.34 -13.88
CA GLU A 241 0.34 17.01 -13.14
C GLU A 241 0.89 16.02 -12.09
N PRO A 242 2.20 15.75 -12.10
CA PRO A 242 2.77 15.01 -10.97
C PRO A 242 2.55 15.86 -9.73
N THR A 243 1.68 15.38 -8.85
CA THR A 243 1.46 15.98 -7.53
C THR A 243 2.81 16.12 -6.84
N ARG A 244 3.28 17.36 -6.70
CA ARG A 244 4.46 17.66 -5.88
C ARG A 244 4.18 17.20 -4.46
N PRO A 245 4.99 16.32 -3.88
CA PRO A 245 4.95 16.12 -2.45
C PRO A 245 5.38 17.44 -1.78
N ARG A 246 4.53 17.91 -0.88
CA ARG A 246 4.89 19.00 0.03
C ARG A 246 5.74 18.48 1.16
#